data_ec9418e4ba19ac21309451f12a6466b4
#
_entry.id   ec9418e4ba19ac21309451f12a6466b4
#
_cell.length_a   1.000
_cell.length_b   1.000
_cell.length_c   1.000
_cell.angle_alpha   90.00
_cell.angle_beta   90.00
_cell.angle_gamma   90.00
#
_symmetry.space_group_name_H-M   'P 1'
#
loop_
_entity.id
_entity.type
_entity.pdbx_description
1 polymer ?
#
loop_
_entity_poly.entity_id
_entity_poly.type
_entity_poly.pdbx_seq_one_letter_code
_entity_poly.pdbx_strand_id
1 'polypeptide(L)'
;MASTEAFNDRMCIAHNYTTELSAQDTASCCNLFGGCFGSQGCDGGQPAEAWNYFVKTGIVTGGDYNSGEGCFPYALPNCDHHEGGPYPACQEGGNTPACPNPKACSNSKYTTPWAQDAQHAKTSYGLNGAAAMQEDVMKYGSITVAFSVYSDFLTYKTGVYKHTTGSFLGGHAVKVQGWGTENGQDYWLVLNSWNTYWGDKGFFKIARGVDECGIEDQPVAGLV
;
A
#
# COMPACT_ATOMS: atom_id res chain seq x y z
N MET A 1 3.54 -1.93 -0.17
CA MET A 1 3.26 -0.56 0.29
C MET A 1 1.80 -0.44 0.77
N ALA A 2 0.80 -0.24 -0.09
CA ALA A 2 -0.58 0.11 0.28
C ALA A 2 -1.22 -0.76 1.38
N SER A 3 -1.10 -2.09 1.33
CA SER A 3 -1.65 -2.97 2.36
C SER A 3 -0.95 -2.82 3.71
N THR A 4 0.37 -2.63 3.71
CA THR A 4 1.15 -2.38 4.93
C THR A 4 0.77 -1.05 5.58
N GLU A 5 0.61 0.00 4.77
CA GLU A 5 0.17 1.31 5.25
C GLU A 5 -1.25 1.26 5.84
N ALA A 6 -2.17 0.55 5.17
CA ALA A 6 -3.52 0.37 5.69
C ALA A 6 -3.54 -0.44 7.00
N PHE A 7 -2.69 -1.46 7.11
CA PHE A 7 -2.52 -2.21 8.35
C PHE A 7 -1.96 -1.32 9.46
N ASN A 8 -0.96 -0.49 9.17
CA ASN A 8 -0.37 0.45 10.11
C ASN A 8 -1.39 1.46 10.64
N ASP A 9 -2.19 2.07 9.75
CA ASP A 9 -3.26 3.00 10.14
C ASP A 9 -4.24 2.34 11.11
N ARG A 10 -4.66 1.11 10.82
CA ARG A 10 -5.60 0.35 11.67
C ARG A 10 -5.00 -0.01 13.03
N MET A 11 -3.72 -0.39 13.07
CA MET A 11 -2.99 -0.62 14.33
C MET A 11 -2.90 0.66 15.15
N CYS A 12 -2.67 1.80 14.51
CA CYS A 12 -2.66 3.09 15.19
C CYS A 12 -4.04 3.43 15.78
N ILE A 13 -5.11 3.28 14.99
CA ILE A 13 -6.49 3.58 15.42
C ILE A 13 -6.94 2.66 16.54
N ALA A 14 -6.71 1.36 16.41
CA ALA A 14 -7.24 0.37 17.36
C ALA A 14 -6.40 0.23 18.64
N HIS A 15 -5.08 0.38 18.55
CA HIS A 15 -4.14 0.04 19.62
C HIS A 15 -3.18 1.17 19.99
N ASN A 16 -3.33 2.36 19.37
CA ASN A 16 -2.39 3.48 19.52
C ASN A 16 -0.92 3.07 19.19
N TYR A 17 -0.79 2.12 18.24
CA TYR A 17 0.50 1.61 17.80
C TYR A 17 1.07 2.55 16.74
N THR A 18 2.19 3.22 17.04
CA THR A 18 2.77 4.28 16.20
C THR A 18 4.07 3.89 15.51
N THR A 19 4.57 2.68 15.76
CA THR A 19 5.77 2.18 15.08
C THR A 19 5.43 1.75 13.67
N GLU A 20 6.23 2.15 12.71
CA GLU A 20 6.04 1.75 11.31
C GLU A 20 6.22 0.25 11.09
N LEU A 21 5.30 -0.34 10.36
CA LEU A 21 5.37 -1.73 9.91
C LEU A 21 6.14 -1.81 8.58
N SER A 22 6.91 -2.88 8.42
CA SER A 22 7.84 -3.05 7.31
C SER A 22 7.15 -3.32 5.98
N ALA A 23 7.13 -2.33 5.09
CA ALA A 23 6.81 -2.54 3.69
C ALA A 23 7.83 -3.46 2.99
N GLN A 24 9.08 -3.49 3.48
CA GLN A 24 10.10 -4.41 2.99
C GLN A 24 9.78 -5.88 3.28
N ASP A 25 9.27 -6.20 4.49
CA ASP A 25 8.84 -7.56 4.82
C ASP A 25 7.73 -8.02 3.86
N THR A 26 6.72 -7.18 3.66
CA THR A 26 5.64 -7.47 2.71
C THR A 26 6.18 -7.67 1.29
N ALA A 27 7.05 -6.79 0.79
CA ALA A 27 7.59 -6.89 -0.56
C ALA A 27 8.49 -8.11 -0.74
N SER A 28 9.36 -8.40 0.21
CA SER A 28 10.36 -9.47 0.09
C SER A 28 9.84 -10.86 0.47
N CYS A 29 8.97 -10.92 1.48
CA CYS A 29 8.63 -12.18 2.13
C CYS A 29 7.21 -12.68 1.81
N CYS A 30 6.28 -11.79 1.42
CA CYS A 30 4.99 -12.20 0.88
C CYS A 30 5.16 -12.60 -0.59
N ASN A 31 5.71 -13.77 -0.81
CA ASN A 31 5.96 -14.41 -2.11
C ASN A 31 5.46 -15.85 -2.08
N LEU A 32 5.71 -16.62 -3.14
CA LEU A 32 5.27 -18.03 -3.23
C LEU A 32 5.70 -18.87 -2.02
N PHE A 33 6.94 -18.70 -1.55
CA PHE A 33 7.46 -19.41 -0.38
C PHE A 33 6.88 -18.92 0.94
N GLY A 34 6.48 -17.64 0.99
CA GLY A 34 5.73 -17.06 2.11
C GLY A 34 4.23 -17.32 2.09
N GLY A 35 3.74 -18.07 1.08
CA GLY A 35 2.33 -18.42 0.93
C GLY A 35 1.47 -17.36 0.24
N CYS A 36 2.07 -16.38 -0.44
CA CYS A 36 1.38 -15.34 -1.19
C CYS A 36 1.38 -15.68 -2.69
N PHE A 37 0.33 -16.33 -3.13
CA PHE A 37 0.22 -16.75 -4.54
C PHE A 37 0.01 -15.54 -5.47
N GLY A 38 0.80 -15.49 -6.55
CA GLY A 38 0.73 -14.40 -7.53
C GLY A 38 1.39 -13.09 -7.05
N SER A 39 2.13 -13.12 -5.94
CA SER A 39 2.93 -11.99 -5.47
C SER A 39 4.40 -12.21 -5.81
N GLN A 40 5.02 -11.20 -6.46
CA GLN A 40 6.36 -11.24 -7.03
C GLN A 40 7.21 -10.03 -6.59
N GLY A 41 6.97 -9.53 -5.37
CA GLY A 41 7.72 -8.41 -4.82
C GLY A 41 7.58 -7.12 -5.62
N CYS A 42 8.70 -6.60 -6.16
CA CYS A 42 8.71 -5.37 -6.96
C CYS A 42 7.95 -5.48 -8.29
N ASP A 43 7.73 -6.70 -8.78
CA ASP A 43 6.98 -6.96 -10.02
C ASP A 43 5.46 -7.06 -9.78
N GLY A 44 5.01 -6.72 -8.57
CA GLY A 44 3.60 -6.65 -8.23
C GLY A 44 3.10 -7.81 -7.38
N GLY A 45 1.80 -7.74 -7.02
CA GLY A 45 1.16 -8.75 -6.18
C GLY A 45 -0.32 -8.47 -5.96
N GLN A 46 -0.93 -9.31 -5.15
CA GLN A 46 -2.36 -9.26 -4.84
C GLN A 46 -2.56 -8.66 -3.42
N PRO A 47 -3.31 -7.56 -3.28
CA PRO A 47 -3.58 -6.95 -1.96
C PRO A 47 -4.18 -7.93 -0.95
N ALA A 48 -5.09 -8.81 -1.39
CA ALA A 48 -5.69 -9.83 -0.52
C ALA A 48 -4.65 -10.80 0.05
N GLU A 49 -3.64 -11.18 -0.75
CA GLU A 49 -2.56 -12.06 -0.29
C GLU A 49 -1.67 -11.38 0.77
N ALA A 50 -1.43 -10.07 0.64
CA ALA A 50 -0.73 -9.32 1.67
C ALA A 50 -1.51 -9.34 3.00
N TRP A 51 -2.82 -9.10 2.98
CA TRP A 51 -3.66 -9.17 4.18
C TRP A 51 -3.72 -10.59 4.77
N ASN A 52 -3.80 -11.62 3.93
CA ASN A 52 -3.70 -13.02 4.37
C ASN A 52 -2.34 -13.32 5.02
N TYR A 53 -1.27 -12.76 4.49
CA TYR A 53 0.08 -12.87 5.05
C TYR A 53 0.15 -12.20 6.43
N PHE A 54 -0.45 -11.01 6.61
CA PHE A 54 -0.51 -10.33 7.91
C PHE A 54 -1.25 -11.17 8.97
N VAL A 55 -2.28 -11.89 8.57
CA VAL A 55 -2.99 -12.81 9.48
C VAL A 55 -2.13 -14.03 9.85
N LYS A 56 -1.55 -14.69 8.84
CA LYS A 56 -0.90 -15.99 9.04
C LYS A 56 0.53 -15.88 9.59
N THR A 57 1.29 -14.92 9.08
CA THR A 57 2.72 -14.78 9.34
C THR A 57 3.05 -13.55 10.17
N GLY A 58 2.25 -12.50 10.04
CA GLY A 58 2.57 -11.18 10.58
C GLY A 58 3.67 -10.48 9.79
N ILE A 59 3.87 -9.20 10.05
CA ILE A 59 4.99 -8.41 9.55
C ILE A 59 5.70 -7.69 10.68
N VAL A 60 7.01 -7.58 10.55
CA VAL A 60 7.85 -6.88 11.52
C VAL A 60 7.80 -5.37 11.34
N THR A 61 8.39 -4.63 12.26
CA THR A 61 8.58 -3.19 12.14
C THR A 61 9.68 -2.85 11.13
N GLY A 62 9.59 -1.69 10.50
CA GLY A 62 10.63 -1.19 9.59
C GLY A 62 10.20 0.11 8.93
N GLY A 63 10.96 1.16 9.16
CA GLY A 63 10.76 2.46 8.55
C GLY A 63 11.31 2.56 7.12
N ASP A 64 11.42 3.78 6.65
CA ASP A 64 11.92 4.14 5.33
C ASP A 64 13.39 3.77 5.08
N TYR A 65 13.81 3.91 3.83
CA TYR A 65 15.20 3.72 3.43
C TYR A 65 16.15 4.60 4.25
N ASN A 66 17.17 3.96 4.84
CA ASN A 66 18.15 4.60 5.72
C ASN A 66 17.58 5.25 6.99
N SER A 67 16.35 5.01 7.38
CA SER A 67 15.79 5.51 8.65
C SER A 67 16.50 4.93 9.88
N GLY A 68 16.97 3.69 9.77
CA GLY A 68 17.48 2.94 10.91
C GLY A 68 16.39 2.56 11.92
N GLU A 69 15.13 2.64 11.54
CA GLU A 69 13.95 2.34 12.37
C GLU A 69 13.45 0.93 12.15
N GLY A 70 13.07 0.27 13.25
CA GLY A 70 12.49 -1.07 13.26
C GLY A 70 13.46 -2.20 12.90
N CYS A 71 12.90 -3.38 12.73
CA CYS A 71 13.61 -4.64 12.48
C CYS A 71 14.09 -4.78 11.03
N PHE A 72 13.23 -4.42 10.06
CA PHE A 72 13.49 -4.62 8.63
C PHE A 72 13.11 -3.37 7.81
N PRO A 73 13.94 -2.28 7.90
CA PRO A 73 13.71 -1.05 7.15
C PRO A 73 13.73 -1.28 5.64
N TYR A 74 13.10 -0.36 4.89
CA TYR A 74 13.07 -0.43 3.43
C TYR A 74 14.49 -0.37 2.84
N ALA A 75 14.80 -1.28 1.94
CA ALA A 75 16.16 -1.46 1.42
C ALA A 75 16.44 -0.68 0.13
N LEU A 76 15.40 -0.17 -0.54
CA LEU A 76 15.54 0.54 -1.81
C LEU A 76 15.50 2.05 -1.58
N PRO A 77 16.37 2.83 -2.24
CA PRO A 77 16.37 4.28 -2.11
C PRO A 77 15.14 4.90 -2.75
N ASN A 78 14.78 6.10 -2.29
CA ASN A 78 13.72 6.89 -2.90
C ASN A 78 14.05 7.21 -4.35
N CYS A 79 13.03 7.17 -5.20
CA CYS A 79 13.11 7.55 -6.61
C CYS A 79 11.87 8.33 -7.04
N ASP A 80 11.97 9.12 -8.10
CA ASP A 80 10.87 9.90 -8.64
C ASP A 80 10.10 9.11 -9.70
N HIS A 81 8.80 8.91 -9.45
CA HIS A 81 7.86 8.26 -10.36
C HIS A 81 7.21 9.29 -11.28
N HIS A 82 7.39 9.12 -12.59
CA HIS A 82 6.68 9.80 -13.69
C HIS A 82 6.83 11.33 -13.75
N GLU A 83 7.27 11.98 -12.70
CA GLU A 83 7.53 13.41 -12.64
C GLU A 83 8.89 13.68 -12.01
N GLY A 84 9.53 14.75 -12.44
CA GLY A 84 10.81 15.15 -11.86
C GLY A 84 10.63 15.72 -10.46
N GLY A 85 11.44 15.27 -9.54
CA GLY A 85 11.56 15.71 -8.16
C GLY A 85 13.04 15.73 -7.73
N PRO A 86 13.32 15.66 -6.42
CA PRO A 86 14.69 15.73 -5.90
C PRO A 86 15.46 14.41 -6.02
N TYR A 87 14.79 13.31 -6.38
CA TYR A 87 15.41 11.99 -6.45
C TYR A 87 15.72 11.58 -7.90
N PRO A 88 16.60 10.61 -8.10
CA PRO A 88 16.73 9.99 -9.41
C PRO A 88 15.42 9.37 -9.90
N ALA A 89 15.23 9.32 -11.23
CA ALA A 89 14.09 8.60 -11.80
C ALA A 89 14.10 7.12 -11.34
N CYS A 90 12.92 6.56 -11.06
CA CYS A 90 12.80 5.15 -10.71
C CYS A 90 13.26 4.28 -11.90
N GLN A 91 14.01 3.23 -11.58
CA GLN A 91 14.43 2.25 -12.56
C GLN A 91 13.35 1.17 -12.70
N GLU A 92 12.98 0.86 -13.93
CA GLU A 92 12.09 -0.27 -14.22
C GLU A 92 12.82 -1.60 -13.98
N GLY A 93 12.11 -2.61 -13.48
CA GLY A 93 12.62 -3.98 -13.35
C GLY A 93 13.68 -4.18 -12.27
N GLY A 94 13.62 -3.45 -11.17
CA GLY A 94 14.51 -3.65 -10.02
C GLY A 94 14.31 -5.01 -9.37
N ASN A 95 15.43 -5.67 -8.94
CA ASN A 95 15.34 -6.92 -8.20
C ASN A 95 14.69 -6.71 -6.83
N THR A 96 13.68 -7.51 -6.51
CA THR A 96 13.13 -7.57 -5.15
C THR A 96 14.23 -8.00 -4.17
N PRO A 97 14.51 -7.21 -3.11
CA PRO A 97 15.42 -7.64 -2.07
C PRO A 97 14.99 -8.97 -1.45
N ALA A 98 15.94 -9.84 -1.16
CA ALA A 98 15.63 -11.19 -0.66
C ALA A 98 14.99 -11.14 0.73
N CYS A 99 14.01 -12.05 0.95
CA CYS A 99 13.54 -12.30 2.31
C CYS A 99 14.66 -13.01 3.11
N PRO A 100 15.00 -12.53 4.33
CA PRO A 100 16.01 -13.17 5.15
C PRO A 100 15.67 -14.62 5.48
N ASN A 101 16.66 -15.52 5.32
CA ASN A 101 16.52 -16.92 5.70
C ASN A 101 17.82 -17.40 6.39
N PRO A 102 17.81 -17.66 7.71
CA PRO A 102 16.66 -17.55 8.63
C PRO A 102 16.17 -16.13 8.82
N LYS A 103 14.92 -15.97 9.26
CA LYS A 103 14.29 -14.69 9.56
C LYS A 103 15.11 -13.95 10.63
N ALA A 104 15.66 -12.79 10.26
CA ALA A 104 16.47 -11.96 11.13
C ALA A 104 16.34 -10.48 10.76
N CYS A 105 16.39 -9.60 11.74
CA CYS A 105 16.38 -8.16 11.51
C CYS A 105 17.64 -7.72 10.73
N SER A 106 17.45 -6.93 9.68
CA SER A 106 18.58 -6.33 8.95
C SER A 106 19.20 -5.14 9.70
N ASN A 107 18.42 -4.49 10.55
CA ASN A 107 18.89 -3.42 11.40
C ASN A 107 19.64 -4.00 12.62
N SER A 108 20.97 -3.97 12.60
CA SER A 108 21.82 -4.50 13.68
C SER A 108 21.69 -3.77 15.02
N LYS A 109 21.08 -2.58 15.04
CA LYS A 109 20.84 -1.82 16.28
C LYS A 109 19.47 -2.16 16.91
N TYR A 110 18.63 -2.86 16.19
CA TYR A 110 17.31 -3.28 16.66
C TYR A 110 17.45 -4.58 17.45
N THR A 111 17.01 -4.58 18.70
CA THR A 111 17.31 -5.67 19.65
C THR A 111 16.20 -6.68 19.83
N THR A 112 14.96 -6.32 19.43
CA THR A 112 13.83 -7.25 19.50
C THR A 112 13.97 -8.31 18.40
N PRO A 113 13.96 -9.60 18.73
CA PRO A 113 14.02 -10.65 17.72
C PRO A 113 12.84 -10.61 16.75
N TRP A 114 13.05 -10.98 15.47
CA TRP A 114 12.02 -10.99 14.41
C TRP A 114 10.68 -11.58 14.87
N ALA A 115 10.70 -12.78 15.50
CA ALA A 115 9.48 -13.47 15.91
C ALA A 115 8.71 -12.75 17.04
N GLN A 116 9.35 -11.89 17.80
CA GLN A 116 8.73 -11.10 18.87
C GLN A 116 8.26 -9.73 18.38
N ASP A 117 8.84 -9.27 17.28
CA ASP A 117 8.53 -7.99 16.66
C ASP A 117 7.31 -8.07 15.72
N ALA A 118 7.05 -9.24 15.14
CA ALA A 118 6.00 -9.45 14.16
C ALA A 118 4.60 -9.10 14.72
N GLN A 119 3.89 -8.21 14.01
CA GLN A 119 2.53 -7.80 14.30
C GLN A 119 1.57 -8.56 13.38
N HIS A 120 0.46 -9.03 13.94
CA HIS A 120 -0.53 -9.83 13.21
C HIS A 120 -1.87 -9.12 13.09
N ALA A 121 -2.47 -9.21 11.90
CA ALA A 121 -3.88 -8.94 11.75
C ALA A 121 -4.72 -10.11 12.28
N LYS A 122 -5.91 -9.84 12.80
CA LYS A 122 -6.85 -10.87 13.28
C LYS A 122 -7.61 -11.52 12.14
N THR A 123 -7.96 -10.72 11.13
CA THR A 123 -8.75 -11.17 9.97
C THR A 123 -8.28 -10.51 8.70
N SER A 124 -8.65 -11.11 7.56
CA SER A 124 -8.56 -10.54 6.22
C SER A 124 -9.90 -10.73 5.54
N TYR A 125 -10.44 -9.71 4.88
CA TYR A 125 -11.74 -9.76 4.21
C TYR A 125 -11.81 -8.81 3.02
N GLY A 126 -12.62 -9.18 2.03
CA GLY A 126 -13.01 -8.31 0.93
C GLY A 126 -14.20 -7.44 1.30
N LEU A 127 -14.32 -6.30 0.65
CA LEU A 127 -15.47 -5.41 0.74
C LEU A 127 -16.23 -5.42 -0.60
N ASN A 128 -17.48 -5.01 -0.60
CA ASN A 128 -18.30 -5.09 -1.79
C ASN A 128 -19.02 -3.76 -2.06
N GLY A 129 -18.47 -3.00 -2.98
CA GLY A 129 -19.01 -1.72 -3.42
C GLY A 129 -18.78 -0.54 -2.48
N ALA A 130 -19.07 0.66 -2.95
CA ALA A 130 -18.74 1.91 -2.29
C ALA A 130 -19.32 2.05 -0.89
N ALA A 131 -20.55 1.59 -0.64
CA ALA A 131 -21.19 1.71 0.67
C ALA A 131 -20.45 0.89 1.75
N ALA A 132 -20.06 -0.36 1.44
CA ALA A 132 -19.31 -1.19 2.37
C ALA A 132 -17.90 -0.63 2.62
N MET A 133 -17.24 -0.08 1.59
CA MET A 133 -15.96 0.62 1.73
C MET A 133 -16.08 1.82 2.67
N GLN A 134 -17.11 2.66 2.52
CA GLN A 134 -17.35 3.82 3.38
C GLN A 134 -17.58 3.41 4.83
N GLU A 135 -18.43 2.41 5.09
CA GLU A 135 -18.70 1.90 6.43
C GLU A 135 -17.42 1.37 7.10
N ASP A 136 -16.62 0.60 6.38
CA ASP A 136 -15.39 0.00 6.89
C ASP A 136 -14.32 1.06 7.20
N VAL A 137 -14.11 2.02 6.29
CA VAL A 137 -13.17 3.13 6.51
C VAL A 137 -13.58 3.99 7.71
N MET A 138 -14.88 4.28 7.87
CA MET A 138 -15.38 5.03 9.03
C MET A 138 -15.15 4.30 10.35
N LYS A 139 -15.25 3.01 10.34
CA LYS A 139 -15.22 2.21 11.55
C LYS A 139 -13.82 1.77 11.97
N TYR A 140 -12.96 1.46 11.00
CA TYR A 140 -11.70 0.80 11.26
C TYR A 140 -10.48 1.52 10.67
N GLY A 141 -10.67 2.49 9.79
CA GLY A 141 -9.60 3.21 9.10
C GLY A 141 -9.38 2.76 7.66
N SER A 142 -8.28 3.19 7.09
CA SER A 142 -7.97 3.01 5.66
C SER A 142 -8.06 1.56 5.17
N ILE A 143 -8.32 1.40 3.87
CA ILE A 143 -8.43 0.12 3.18
C ILE A 143 -7.48 0.08 1.97
N THR A 144 -7.18 -1.12 1.50
CA THR A 144 -6.40 -1.34 0.28
C THR A 144 -7.33 -1.60 -0.89
N VAL A 145 -7.07 -0.93 -2.00
CA VAL A 145 -7.76 -1.13 -3.28
C VAL A 145 -6.75 -1.32 -4.40
N ALA A 146 -7.20 -1.86 -5.52
CA ALA A 146 -6.43 -1.88 -6.75
C ALA A 146 -7.26 -1.25 -7.88
N PHE A 147 -6.61 -0.62 -8.85
CA PHE A 147 -7.28 -0.04 -10.01
C PHE A 147 -6.41 -0.14 -11.25
N SER A 148 -7.03 0.02 -12.40
CA SER A 148 -6.37 0.06 -13.70
C SER A 148 -5.76 1.43 -13.94
N VAL A 149 -4.44 1.49 -14.15
CA VAL A 149 -3.73 2.72 -14.49
C VAL A 149 -3.71 2.90 -16.00
N TYR A 150 -4.04 4.10 -16.44
CA TYR A 150 -3.94 4.55 -17.83
C TYR A 150 -2.93 5.68 -17.95
N SER A 151 -2.42 5.94 -19.14
CA SER A 151 -1.33 6.91 -19.33
C SER A 151 -1.71 8.36 -18.99
N ASP A 152 -2.99 8.73 -19.02
CA ASP A 152 -3.47 10.04 -18.57
C ASP A 152 -3.40 10.21 -17.06
N PHE A 153 -3.41 9.11 -16.29
CA PHE A 153 -3.25 9.16 -14.84
C PHE A 153 -1.84 9.57 -14.38
N LEU A 154 -0.80 9.27 -15.16
CA LEU A 154 0.58 9.55 -14.81
C LEU A 154 0.82 11.04 -14.54
N THR A 155 0.10 11.92 -15.22
CA THR A 155 0.23 13.39 -15.14
C THR A 155 -0.86 14.05 -14.27
N TYR A 156 -1.59 13.26 -13.48
CA TYR A 156 -2.61 13.80 -12.56
C TYR A 156 -2.02 14.82 -11.59
N LYS A 157 -2.72 15.93 -11.39
CA LYS A 157 -2.33 16.99 -10.45
C LYS A 157 -3.40 17.31 -9.42
N THR A 158 -4.65 17.45 -9.84
CA THR A 158 -5.74 17.95 -8.99
C THR A 158 -7.11 17.64 -9.58
N GLY A 159 -8.15 17.76 -8.77
CA GLY A 159 -9.53 17.48 -9.15
C GLY A 159 -9.88 15.99 -9.02
N VAL A 160 -11.09 15.62 -9.45
CA VAL A 160 -11.55 14.22 -9.41
C VAL A 160 -11.18 13.53 -10.72
N TYR A 161 -10.26 12.58 -10.64
CA TYR A 161 -9.82 11.80 -11.81
C TYR A 161 -10.95 10.94 -12.36
N LYS A 162 -11.08 10.98 -13.66
CA LYS A 162 -11.83 10.05 -14.52
C LYS A 162 -10.96 9.77 -15.73
N HIS A 163 -10.81 8.51 -16.06
CA HIS A 163 -10.11 8.13 -17.28
C HIS A 163 -10.83 8.67 -18.52
N THR A 164 -10.13 9.36 -19.39
CA THR A 164 -10.66 9.94 -20.60
C THR A 164 -9.88 9.56 -21.85
N THR A 165 -8.58 9.27 -21.71
CA THR A 165 -7.72 8.97 -22.85
C THR A 165 -6.44 8.26 -22.42
N GLY A 166 -5.79 7.61 -23.36
CA GLY A 166 -4.52 6.95 -23.13
C GLY A 166 -4.62 5.42 -23.04
N SER A 167 -3.46 4.78 -23.09
CA SER A 167 -3.36 3.31 -23.05
C SER A 167 -3.36 2.78 -21.64
N PHE A 168 -3.88 1.57 -21.47
CA PHE A 168 -3.74 0.80 -20.23
C PHE A 168 -2.28 0.46 -19.97
N LEU A 169 -1.81 0.69 -18.74
CA LEU A 169 -0.42 0.48 -18.33
C LEU A 169 -0.24 -0.67 -17.34
N GLY A 170 -1.31 -1.05 -16.61
CA GLY A 170 -1.25 -2.11 -15.62
C GLY A 170 -2.16 -1.86 -14.43
N GLY A 171 -2.18 -2.80 -13.50
CA GLY A 171 -2.85 -2.66 -12.22
C GLY A 171 -1.94 -1.98 -11.18
N HIS A 172 -2.54 -1.22 -10.27
CA HIS A 172 -1.82 -0.55 -9.19
C HIS A 172 -2.60 -0.62 -7.88
N ALA A 173 -1.93 -0.97 -6.79
CA ALA A 173 -2.52 -1.04 -5.45
C ALA A 173 -2.24 0.23 -4.68
N VAL A 174 -3.30 0.81 -4.10
CA VAL A 174 -3.25 2.09 -3.38
C VAL A 174 -4.11 2.06 -2.11
N LYS A 175 -3.98 3.08 -1.27
CA LYS A 175 -4.67 3.18 0.02
C LYS A 175 -5.79 4.22 -0.04
N VAL A 176 -7.05 3.79 0.16
CA VAL A 176 -8.17 4.70 0.36
C VAL A 176 -8.20 5.15 1.81
N GLN A 177 -8.12 6.47 2.01
CA GLN A 177 -8.19 7.08 3.34
C GLN A 177 -9.54 7.70 3.68
N GLY A 178 -10.35 8.02 2.67
CA GLY A 178 -11.62 8.69 2.89
C GLY A 178 -12.33 9.00 1.57
N TRP A 179 -13.28 9.89 1.64
CA TRP A 179 -14.07 10.30 0.48
C TRP A 179 -14.63 11.71 0.68
N GLY A 180 -15.23 12.25 -0.37
CA GLY A 180 -15.92 13.52 -0.33
C GLY A 180 -16.68 13.78 -1.61
N THR A 181 -17.09 15.05 -1.77
CA THR A 181 -17.72 15.56 -2.98
C THR A 181 -17.05 16.88 -3.36
N GLU A 182 -16.63 17.01 -4.60
CA GLU A 182 -16.02 18.22 -5.14
C GLU A 182 -16.76 18.63 -6.41
N ASN A 183 -17.26 19.87 -6.45
CA ASN A 183 -18.03 20.39 -7.60
C ASN A 183 -19.19 19.48 -8.04
N GLY A 184 -19.86 18.82 -7.10
CA GLY A 184 -20.95 17.89 -7.36
C GLY A 184 -20.51 16.48 -7.81
N GLN A 185 -19.21 16.21 -7.87
CA GLN A 185 -18.66 14.88 -8.17
C GLN A 185 -18.17 14.21 -6.88
N ASP A 186 -18.76 13.05 -6.58
CA ASP A 186 -18.30 12.21 -5.49
C ASP A 186 -16.96 11.56 -5.81
N TYR A 187 -16.07 11.47 -4.79
CA TYR A 187 -14.73 10.92 -4.96
C TYR A 187 -14.27 10.07 -3.78
N TRP A 188 -13.31 9.19 -4.04
CA TRP A 188 -12.42 8.59 -3.06
C TRP A 188 -11.16 9.45 -2.91
N LEU A 189 -10.74 9.70 -1.66
CA LEU A 189 -9.42 10.27 -1.35
C LEU A 189 -8.42 9.13 -1.18
N VAL A 190 -7.42 9.10 -2.02
CA VAL A 190 -6.50 7.97 -2.14
C VAL A 190 -5.06 8.45 -1.97
N LEU A 191 -4.29 7.76 -1.10
CA LEU A 191 -2.85 7.93 -1.01
C LEU A 191 -2.16 7.00 -2.01
N ASN A 192 -1.29 7.61 -2.85
CA ASN A 192 -0.44 6.90 -3.78
C ASN A 192 0.95 6.65 -3.19
N SER A 193 1.71 5.74 -3.78
CA SER A 193 3.09 5.41 -3.40
C SER A 193 4.13 5.93 -4.42
N TRP A 194 3.83 7.04 -5.12
CA TRP A 194 4.70 7.65 -6.14
C TRP A 194 5.36 8.94 -5.65
N ASN A 195 5.67 9.03 -4.39
CA ASN A 195 6.19 10.15 -3.60
C ASN A 195 5.25 11.38 -3.47
N THR A 196 5.66 12.36 -2.67
CA THR A 196 4.87 13.56 -2.38
C THR A 196 4.93 14.63 -3.48
N TYR A 197 5.75 14.46 -4.50
CA TYR A 197 5.88 15.38 -5.63
C TYR A 197 4.91 15.05 -6.76
N TRP A 198 4.38 13.83 -6.77
CA TRP A 198 3.34 13.41 -7.69
C TRP A 198 1.94 13.80 -7.15
N GLY A 199 1.03 14.14 -8.06
CA GLY A 199 -0.37 14.43 -7.73
C GLY A 199 -0.55 15.62 -6.79
N ASP A 200 -1.52 15.53 -5.88
CA ASP A 200 -1.73 16.50 -4.82
C ASP A 200 -1.00 16.04 -3.55
N LYS A 201 0.31 16.32 -3.47
CA LYS A 201 1.19 15.93 -2.36
C LYS A 201 1.18 14.42 -2.07
N GLY A 202 1.18 13.60 -3.13
CA GLY A 202 1.11 12.15 -3.03
C GLY A 202 -0.31 11.58 -3.02
N PHE A 203 -1.33 12.43 -2.98
CA PHE A 203 -2.73 12.03 -3.04
C PHE A 203 -3.33 12.22 -4.41
N PHE A 204 -4.42 11.52 -4.63
CA PHE A 204 -5.34 11.78 -5.73
C PHE A 204 -6.79 11.55 -5.31
N LYS A 205 -7.70 12.16 -6.03
CA LYS A 205 -9.13 11.90 -5.94
C LYS A 205 -9.55 11.15 -7.18
N ILE A 206 -10.37 10.12 -7.05
CA ILE A 206 -10.92 9.35 -8.16
C ILE A 206 -12.44 9.21 -8.00
N ALA A 207 -13.18 9.20 -9.07
CA ALA A 207 -14.64 9.15 -9.03
C ALA A 207 -15.15 7.94 -8.23
N ARG A 208 -16.10 8.20 -7.31
CA ARG A 208 -16.71 7.23 -6.40
C ARG A 208 -18.13 6.87 -6.84
N GLY A 209 -18.50 5.59 -6.62
CA GLY A 209 -19.85 5.09 -6.86
C GLY A 209 -20.12 4.68 -8.32
N VAL A 210 -19.09 4.67 -9.15
CA VAL A 210 -19.16 4.30 -10.57
C VAL A 210 -18.08 3.28 -10.96
N ASP A 211 -17.37 2.75 -9.98
CA ASP A 211 -16.25 1.81 -10.16
C ASP A 211 -15.20 2.32 -11.17
N GLU A 212 -14.81 3.58 -11.03
CA GLU A 212 -13.86 4.22 -11.96
C GLU A 212 -12.54 3.44 -11.98
N CYS A 213 -12.13 3.00 -13.16
CA CYS A 213 -10.94 2.16 -13.37
C CYS A 213 -10.91 0.87 -12.54
N GLY A 214 -12.06 0.38 -12.05
CA GLY A 214 -12.15 -0.83 -11.22
C GLY A 214 -11.76 -0.65 -9.76
N ILE A 215 -11.69 0.59 -9.25
CA ILE A 215 -11.22 0.87 -7.88
C ILE A 215 -12.14 0.31 -6.78
N GLU A 216 -13.39 0.04 -7.09
CA GLU A 216 -14.39 -0.50 -6.16
C GLU A 216 -14.59 -2.02 -6.34
N ASP A 217 -13.87 -2.66 -7.27
CA ASP A 217 -14.08 -4.06 -7.64
C ASP A 217 -13.58 -5.05 -6.59
N GLN A 218 -12.35 -4.84 -6.09
CA GLN A 218 -11.71 -5.77 -5.16
C GLN A 218 -11.06 -5.07 -3.93
N PRO A 219 -11.81 -4.28 -3.17
CA PRO A 219 -11.28 -3.66 -1.96
C PRO A 219 -11.05 -4.71 -0.88
N VAL A 220 -9.95 -4.60 -0.16
CA VAL A 220 -9.58 -5.53 0.92
C VAL A 220 -9.13 -4.80 2.17
N ALA A 221 -9.38 -5.43 3.30
CA ALA A 221 -9.01 -4.94 4.61
C ALA A 221 -8.85 -6.09 5.62
N GLY A 222 -8.54 -5.77 6.87
CA GLY A 222 -8.49 -6.72 7.97
C GLY A 222 -8.69 -6.05 9.32
N LEU A 223 -9.17 -6.80 10.30
CA LEU A 223 -9.19 -6.36 11.70
C LEU A 223 -7.82 -6.59 12.34
N VAL A 224 -7.47 -5.76 13.30
CA VAL A 224 -6.18 -5.77 14.02
C VAL A 224 -6.37 -5.93 15.52
#